data_f9610af394a93e062afa5aa305511acf
#
_entry.id   f9610af394a93e062afa5aa305511acf
#
_cell.length_a   1.000
_cell.length_b   1.000
_cell.length_c   1.000
_cell.angle_alpha   90.00
_cell.angle_beta   90.00
_cell.angle_gamma   90.00
#
_symmetry.space_group_name_H-M   'P 1'
#
loop_
_entity.id
_entity.type
_entity.pdbx_description
1 polymer ?
#
loop_
_entity_poly.entity_id
_entity_poly.type
_entity_poly.pdbx_seq_one_letter_code
_entity_poly.pdbx_strand_id
1 'polypeptide(L)'
;MRICSPHCGVAPETTSGGETYERELLARLGRAGVDVELILARGKAHPEGVPHWTVHRFPIRRGLRWWVAPFVVPSAIKRVWDERPFDLLRAHSLRYIGPSALIARRRFNFNVPVVSHHHHLDPSPLNRLIEKRVVEASDRVVVGSEFGRRQLASELGVRTDHVSVVYYGVDPAFVPGPPPSELLDRYHLRGHPVALFLGGLKPRKNLRLLLDIWAPVAARVPEARLVIAGGGPLRADLERHVRQLGLEGRVVFTGYVPEAEKAAHFRLADVFLFPSAMEGFGFSVAEAMSAGVPVVASDRGSIPELVAEGQSGFVCDPAVPDRFVERLLLLLGDAALREKFGAAARERADRLFRWEACVEGTRRVYAETIEAWRRRGARRST
;
A
#
# COMPACT_ATOMS: atom_id res chain seq x y z
N MET A 1 14.54 8.06 20.27
CA MET A 1 15.12 7.60 18.98
C MET A 1 14.88 8.69 17.95
N ARG A 2 15.94 9.11 17.28
CA ARG A 2 15.90 10.16 16.25
C ARG A 2 16.27 9.57 14.90
N ILE A 3 15.40 9.71 13.90
CA ILE A 3 15.61 9.18 12.55
C ILE A 3 15.71 10.31 11.53
N CYS A 4 16.62 10.17 10.56
CA CYS A 4 16.68 11.06 9.40
C CYS A 4 15.99 10.37 8.21
N SER A 5 14.96 10.99 7.66
CA SER A 5 14.13 10.44 6.58
C SER A 5 14.05 11.41 5.39
N PRO A 6 15.02 11.37 4.47
CA PRO A 6 14.85 12.03 3.18
C PRO A 6 13.67 11.43 2.42
N HIS A 7 12.81 12.27 1.82
CA HIS A 7 11.57 11.79 1.24
C HIS A 7 11.24 12.44 -0.11
N CYS A 8 10.62 11.68 -0.99
CA CYS A 8 10.17 12.15 -2.30
C CYS A 8 8.91 13.02 -2.23
N GLY A 9 8.02 12.73 -1.29
CA GLY A 9 6.78 13.46 -1.04
C GLY A 9 5.97 12.81 0.07
N VAL A 10 5.30 13.63 0.85
CA VAL A 10 4.33 13.28 1.91
C VAL A 10 3.16 14.25 1.88
N ALA A 11 2.73 14.64 0.68
CA ALA A 11 1.68 15.63 0.50
C ALA A 11 0.36 15.17 1.13
N PRO A 12 -0.40 16.07 1.81
CA PRO A 12 -1.69 15.73 2.40
C PRO A 12 -2.70 15.20 1.37
N GLU A 13 -2.66 15.75 0.15
CA GLU A 13 -3.63 15.48 -0.93
C GLU A 13 -3.15 14.42 -1.93
N THR A 14 -2.20 13.55 -1.54
CA THR A 14 -1.72 12.51 -2.47
C THR A 14 -2.77 11.44 -2.70
N THR A 15 -2.86 10.97 -3.95
CA THR A 15 -3.72 9.83 -4.35
C THR A 15 -2.95 8.52 -4.46
N SER A 16 -1.65 8.54 -4.16
CA SER A 16 -0.79 7.36 -4.20
C SER A 16 -0.83 6.61 -2.87
N GLY A 17 -1.29 5.37 -2.86
CA GLY A 17 -1.35 4.55 -1.65
C GLY A 17 0.01 4.42 -0.93
N GLY A 18 1.12 4.32 -1.66
CA GLY A 18 2.46 4.29 -1.06
C GLY A 18 2.85 5.60 -0.38
N GLU A 19 2.55 6.76 -1.00
CA GLU A 19 2.83 8.06 -0.40
C GLU A 19 1.91 8.34 0.80
N THR A 20 0.65 7.94 0.72
CA THR A 20 -0.31 7.99 1.85
C THR A 20 0.20 7.17 3.02
N TYR A 21 0.60 5.92 2.78
CA TYR A 21 1.17 5.06 3.81
C TYR A 21 2.40 5.68 4.48
N GLU A 22 3.34 6.18 3.68
CA GLU A 22 4.58 6.79 4.19
C GLU A 22 4.30 8.02 5.05
N ARG A 23 3.40 8.87 4.62
CA ARG A 23 2.94 10.04 5.38
C ARG A 23 2.34 9.63 6.73
N GLU A 24 1.40 8.68 6.71
CA GLU A 24 0.72 8.20 7.91
C GLU A 24 1.68 7.48 8.86
N LEU A 25 2.58 6.64 8.34
CA LEU A 25 3.58 5.97 9.17
C LEU A 25 4.48 6.98 9.88
N LEU A 26 5.05 7.94 9.14
CA LEU A 26 5.94 8.94 9.73
C LEU A 26 5.21 9.82 10.75
N ALA A 27 3.97 10.22 10.48
CA ALA A 27 3.17 11.01 11.40
C ALA A 27 2.87 10.25 12.70
N ARG A 28 2.55 8.96 12.60
CA ARG A 28 2.28 8.11 13.76
C ARG A 28 3.56 7.78 14.54
N LEU A 29 4.69 7.61 13.87
CA LEU A 29 6.00 7.48 14.53
C LEU A 29 6.32 8.75 15.34
N GLY A 30 6.06 9.94 14.80
CA GLY A 30 6.21 11.20 15.53
C GLY A 30 5.30 11.25 16.77
N ARG A 31 4.00 10.94 16.64
CA ARG A 31 3.07 10.87 17.78
C ARG A 31 3.48 9.82 18.81
N ALA A 32 4.20 8.78 18.41
CA ALA A 32 4.77 7.76 19.30
C ALA A 32 6.14 8.14 19.89
N GLY A 33 6.56 9.43 19.78
CA GLY A 33 7.77 9.98 20.40
C GLY A 33 9.07 9.67 19.63
N VAL A 34 8.99 9.35 18.33
CA VAL A 34 10.16 9.26 17.45
C VAL A 34 10.45 10.61 16.85
N ASP A 35 11.62 11.17 17.08
CA ASP A 35 12.05 12.41 16.42
C ASP A 35 12.35 12.13 14.94
N VAL A 36 11.59 12.75 14.03
CA VAL A 36 11.70 12.56 12.59
C VAL A 36 12.27 13.81 11.93
N GLU A 37 13.50 13.69 11.44
CA GLU A 37 14.15 14.70 10.61
C GLU A 37 13.77 14.47 9.15
N LEU A 38 12.70 15.12 8.71
CA LEU A 38 12.14 14.94 7.38
C LEU A 38 12.82 15.89 6.39
N ILE A 39 13.50 15.35 5.39
CA ILE A 39 14.16 16.13 4.34
C ILE A 39 13.31 16.12 3.07
N LEU A 40 12.78 17.27 2.69
CA LEU A 40 11.93 17.46 1.52
C LEU A 40 12.48 18.48 0.53
N ALA A 41 12.21 18.28 -0.75
CA ALA A 41 12.47 19.30 -1.76
C ALA A 41 11.65 20.58 -1.50
N ARG A 42 12.20 21.75 -1.83
CA ARG A 42 11.47 23.02 -1.75
C ARG A 42 10.13 22.95 -2.50
N GLY A 43 9.07 23.52 -1.92
CA GLY A 43 7.72 23.55 -2.49
C GLY A 43 6.95 22.23 -2.44
N LYS A 44 7.46 21.20 -1.73
CA LYS A 44 6.67 19.99 -1.43
C LYS A 44 5.81 20.21 -0.20
N ALA A 45 4.50 19.97 -0.33
CA ALA A 45 3.58 20.00 0.80
C ALA A 45 3.84 18.85 1.78
N HIS A 46 3.49 19.06 3.03
CA HIS A 46 3.52 18.07 4.11
C HIS A 46 2.45 18.43 5.14
N PRO A 47 1.97 17.47 5.97
CA PRO A 47 1.11 17.79 7.11
C PRO A 47 1.81 18.75 8.08
N GLU A 48 1.07 19.73 8.57
CA GLU A 48 1.55 20.67 9.59
C GLU A 48 1.18 20.18 11.00
N GLY A 49 1.89 20.66 12.03
CA GLY A 49 1.58 20.36 13.42
C GLY A 49 1.79 18.90 13.85
N VAL A 50 2.52 18.10 13.08
CA VAL A 50 2.86 16.72 13.49
C VAL A 50 3.94 16.79 14.57
N PRO A 51 3.68 16.27 15.79
CA PRO A 51 4.66 16.32 16.87
C PRO A 51 5.93 15.54 16.49
N HIS A 52 7.07 15.99 17.02
CA HIS A 52 8.37 15.39 16.76
C HIS A 52 8.84 15.37 15.30
N TRP A 53 8.23 16.16 14.42
CA TRP A 53 8.72 16.39 13.07
C TRP A 53 9.54 17.69 13.00
N THR A 54 10.75 17.60 12.45
CA THR A 54 11.53 18.74 11.99
C THR A 54 11.69 18.63 10.47
N VAL A 55 11.24 19.66 9.73
CA VAL A 55 11.22 19.62 8.26
C VAL A 55 12.35 20.46 7.69
N HIS A 56 13.28 19.79 7.03
CA HIS A 56 14.41 20.39 6.32
C HIS A 56 14.13 20.52 4.83
N ARG A 57 14.56 21.62 4.23
CA ARG A 57 14.32 21.92 2.81
C ARG A 57 15.62 21.95 2.04
N PHE A 58 15.62 21.30 0.87
CA PHE A 58 16.74 21.36 -0.05
C PHE A 58 16.29 21.80 -1.45
N PRO A 59 17.16 22.55 -2.19
CA PRO A 59 16.83 23.06 -3.51
C PRO A 59 16.97 21.94 -4.56
N ILE A 60 15.87 21.55 -5.18
CA ILE A 60 15.86 20.76 -6.42
C ILE A 60 14.80 21.33 -7.36
N ARG A 61 15.13 21.55 -8.63
CA ARG A 61 14.18 21.95 -9.67
C ARG A 61 13.19 20.82 -9.97
N ARG A 62 11.91 21.15 -10.20
CA ARG A 62 10.89 20.22 -10.72
C ARG A 62 11.44 19.57 -12.02
N GLY A 63 11.28 18.25 -12.17
CA GLY A 63 11.73 17.49 -13.34
C GLY A 63 13.09 16.82 -13.19
N LEU A 64 14.06 17.43 -12.49
CA LEU A 64 15.40 16.86 -12.29
C LEU A 64 15.53 16.03 -11.00
N ARG A 65 14.49 15.94 -10.20
CA ARG A 65 14.52 15.41 -8.82
C ARG A 65 15.14 14.03 -8.69
N TRP A 66 14.82 13.16 -9.58
CA TRP A 66 15.20 11.76 -9.49
C TRP A 66 16.63 11.49 -9.91
N TRP A 67 17.12 12.18 -10.90
CA TRP A 67 18.48 12.03 -11.44
C TRP A 67 19.53 12.70 -10.56
N VAL A 68 19.18 13.81 -9.91
CA VAL A 68 20.11 14.59 -9.09
C VAL A 68 20.03 14.27 -7.59
N ALA A 69 19.03 13.52 -7.14
CA ALA A 69 18.87 13.15 -5.73
C ALA A 69 20.13 12.53 -5.11
N PRO A 70 20.82 11.57 -5.77
CA PRO A 70 22.05 10.96 -5.22
C PRO A 70 23.19 11.96 -5.00
N PHE A 71 23.18 13.11 -5.66
CA PHE A 71 24.20 14.16 -5.54
C PHE A 71 23.84 15.25 -4.53
N VAL A 72 22.56 15.59 -4.40
CA VAL A 72 22.09 16.73 -3.59
C VAL A 72 21.62 16.31 -2.20
N VAL A 73 20.90 15.18 -2.10
CA VAL A 73 20.35 14.68 -0.83
C VAL A 73 21.44 14.34 0.19
N PRO A 74 22.59 13.75 -0.17
CA PRO A 74 23.67 13.50 0.79
C PRO A 74 24.12 14.74 1.55
N SER A 75 24.26 15.89 0.86
CA SER A 75 24.65 17.16 1.50
C SER A 75 23.55 17.72 2.43
N ALA A 76 22.27 17.44 2.10
CA ALA A 76 21.17 17.81 2.98
C ALA A 76 21.16 16.93 4.27
N ILE A 77 21.41 15.62 4.11
CA ILE A 77 21.57 14.69 5.26
C ILE A 77 22.74 15.16 6.16
N LYS A 78 23.86 15.58 5.56
CA LYS A 78 25.02 16.07 6.29
C LYS A 78 24.68 17.29 7.15
N ARG A 79 23.94 18.26 6.62
CA ARG A 79 23.50 19.44 7.39
C ARG A 79 22.66 19.06 8.59
N VAL A 80 21.71 18.14 8.42
CA VAL A 80 20.89 17.64 9.53
C VAL A 80 21.76 16.94 10.59
N TRP A 81 22.77 16.18 10.16
CA TRP A 81 23.73 15.54 11.05
C TRP A 81 24.54 16.55 11.86
N ASP A 82 25.02 17.61 11.21
CA ASP A 82 25.85 18.66 11.86
C ASP A 82 25.06 19.47 12.87
N GLU A 83 23.79 19.71 12.62
CA GLU A 83 22.90 20.39 13.57
C GLU A 83 22.66 19.52 14.81
N ARG A 84 22.32 18.26 14.61
CA ARG A 84 22.11 17.29 15.69
C ARG A 84 22.18 15.87 15.13
N PRO A 85 23.12 15.01 15.54
CA PRO A 85 23.23 13.63 15.07
C PRO A 85 21.95 12.81 15.29
N PHE A 86 21.62 11.93 14.35
CA PHE A 86 20.50 10.99 14.41
C PHE A 86 20.98 9.56 14.66
N ASP A 87 20.08 8.69 15.14
CA ASP A 87 20.39 7.30 15.45
C ASP A 87 20.32 6.36 14.25
N LEU A 88 19.54 6.75 13.21
CA LEU A 88 19.23 5.91 12.06
C LEU A 88 18.94 6.76 10.82
N LEU A 89 19.44 6.31 9.67
CA LEU A 89 19.11 6.88 8.36
C LEU A 89 18.08 6.00 7.66
N ARG A 90 16.89 6.54 7.44
CA ARG A 90 15.76 5.87 6.82
C ARG A 90 15.66 6.22 5.33
N ALA A 91 15.56 5.23 4.46
CA ALA A 91 15.29 5.39 3.04
C ALA A 91 13.92 4.78 2.70
N HIS A 92 12.94 5.62 2.32
CA HIS A 92 11.59 5.14 1.99
C HIS A 92 11.48 4.47 0.61
N SER A 93 12.54 4.43 -0.18
CA SER A 93 12.56 3.74 -1.47
C SER A 93 13.95 3.23 -1.80
N LEU A 94 14.03 2.08 -2.45
CA LEU A 94 15.28 1.48 -2.88
C LEU A 94 15.93 2.24 -4.05
N ARG A 95 15.13 2.86 -4.92
CA ARG A 95 15.59 3.42 -6.20
C ARG A 95 16.20 4.81 -6.08
N TYR A 96 15.57 5.72 -5.34
CA TYR A 96 15.98 7.14 -5.33
C TYR A 96 16.67 7.56 -4.04
N ILE A 97 16.06 7.25 -2.93
CA ILE A 97 16.56 7.66 -1.61
C ILE A 97 17.56 6.66 -1.07
N GLY A 98 17.41 5.36 -1.38
CA GLY A 98 18.36 4.33 -0.98
C GLY A 98 19.81 4.65 -1.40
N PRO A 99 20.09 4.89 -2.69
CA PRO A 99 21.42 5.32 -3.12
C PRO A 99 21.90 6.58 -2.42
N SER A 100 21.02 7.59 -2.26
CA SER A 100 21.37 8.85 -1.59
C SER A 100 21.78 8.63 -0.11
N ALA A 101 21.05 7.78 0.60
CA ALA A 101 21.34 7.43 2.00
C ALA A 101 22.68 6.70 2.14
N LEU A 102 22.93 5.72 1.29
CA LEU A 102 24.18 4.94 1.29
C LEU A 102 25.41 5.81 0.91
N ILE A 103 25.25 6.68 -0.10
CA ILE A 103 26.27 7.65 -0.48
C ILE A 103 26.57 8.60 0.68
N ALA A 104 25.54 9.14 1.34
CA ALA A 104 25.70 10.04 2.48
C ALA A 104 26.47 9.34 3.62
N ARG A 105 26.03 8.14 4.03
CA ARG A 105 26.69 7.37 5.06
C ARG A 105 28.18 7.15 4.76
N ARG A 106 28.51 6.71 3.55
CA ARG A 106 29.89 6.42 3.14
C ARG A 106 30.73 7.69 3.04
N ARG A 107 30.21 8.73 2.36
CA ARG A 107 30.96 9.96 2.06
C ARG A 107 31.29 10.76 3.32
N PHE A 108 30.39 10.79 4.28
CA PHE A 108 30.50 11.59 5.49
C PHE A 108 30.80 10.75 6.74
N ASN A 109 31.06 9.46 6.54
CA ASN A 109 31.40 8.50 7.60
C ASN A 109 30.42 8.51 8.79
N PHE A 110 29.11 8.53 8.52
CA PHE A 110 28.11 8.48 9.57
C PHE A 110 28.10 7.13 10.24
N ASN A 111 28.33 7.10 11.56
CA ASN A 111 28.31 5.87 12.35
C ASN A 111 26.88 5.48 12.76
N VAL A 112 26.00 5.30 11.78
CA VAL A 112 24.59 4.92 11.95
C VAL A 112 24.16 3.87 10.92
N PRO A 113 23.19 3.02 11.27
CA PRO A 113 22.63 2.07 10.32
C PRO A 113 21.73 2.77 9.28
N VAL A 114 21.61 2.13 8.10
CA VAL A 114 20.64 2.48 7.06
C VAL A 114 19.54 1.44 7.03
N VAL A 115 18.29 1.88 7.19
CA VAL A 115 17.09 1.06 7.01
C VAL A 115 16.36 1.52 5.76
N SER A 116 16.21 0.63 4.79
CA SER A 116 15.48 0.90 3.55
C SER A 116 14.08 0.29 3.60
N HIS A 117 13.09 1.01 3.09
CA HIS A 117 11.72 0.52 2.90
C HIS A 117 11.50 0.16 1.44
N HIS A 118 10.77 -0.93 1.21
CA HIS A 118 10.44 -1.39 -0.13
C HIS A 118 8.95 -1.61 -0.28
N HIS A 119 8.37 -1.05 -1.33
CA HIS A 119 6.93 -1.13 -1.63
C HIS A 119 6.62 -1.93 -2.89
N HIS A 120 7.45 -1.82 -3.92
CA HIS A 120 7.37 -2.55 -5.18
C HIS A 120 8.67 -2.41 -5.97
N LEU A 121 9.02 -3.43 -6.74
CA LEU A 121 10.16 -3.39 -7.65
C LEU A 121 9.81 -2.63 -8.93
N ASP A 122 10.81 -1.94 -9.47
CA ASP A 122 10.70 -1.28 -10.77
C ASP A 122 10.84 -2.33 -11.90
N PRO A 123 10.05 -2.24 -12.96
CA PRO A 123 10.17 -3.17 -14.09
C PRO A 123 11.46 -3.01 -14.90
N SER A 124 12.12 -1.85 -14.81
CA SER A 124 13.36 -1.56 -15.58
C SER A 124 14.56 -2.36 -15.05
N PRO A 125 15.31 -3.09 -15.90
CA PRO A 125 16.48 -3.85 -15.48
C PRO A 125 17.57 -3.00 -14.81
N LEU A 126 17.78 -1.77 -15.29
CA LEU A 126 18.75 -0.84 -14.69
C LEU A 126 18.34 -0.46 -13.26
N ASN A 127 17.07 -0.16 -13.05
CA ASN A 127 16.57 0.18 -11.73
C ASN A 127 16.64 -1.02 -10.77
N ARG A 128 16.37 -2.23 -11.25
CA ARG A 128 16.54 -3.48 -10.47
C ARG A 128 17.97 -3.68 -9.99
N LEU A 129 18.96 -3.34 -10.82
CA LEU A 129 20.36 -3.39 -10.42
C LEU A 129 20.68 -2.41 -9.28
N ILE A 130 20.12 -1.20 -9.33
CA ILE A 130 20.25 -0.20 -8.26
C ILE A 130 19.54 -0.71 -6.99
N GLU A 131 18.32 -1.19 -7.12
CA GLU A 131 17.52 -1.74 -6.01
C GLU A 131 18.25 -2.90 -5.33
N LYS A 132 18.80 -3.85 -6.12
CA LYS A 132 19.63 -4.94 -5.61
C LYS A 132 20.77 -4.43 -4.73
N ARG A 133 21.58 -3.50 -5.25
CA ARG A 133 22.72 -2.92 -4.50
C ARG A 133 22.28 -2.22 -3.21
N VAL A 134 21.14 -1.56 -3.24
CA VAL A 134 20.61 -0.89 -2.05
C VAL A 134 20.13 -1.91 -1.01
N VAL A 135 19.45 -2.98 -1.43
CA VAL A 135 19.06 -4.07 -0.53
C VAL A 135 20.29 -4.69 0.14
N GLU A 136 21.30 -5.07 -0.66
CA GLU A 136 22.53 -5.71 -0.16
C GLU A 136 23.35 -4.81 0.79
N ALA A 137 23.31 -3.49 0.58
CA ALA A 137 24.08 -2.51 1.36
C ALA A 137 23.33 -1.93 2.56
N SER A 138 22.04 -2.17 2.68
CA SER A 138 21.22 -1.73 3.81
C SER A 138 21.42 -2.66 5.02
N ASP A 139 21.43 -2.11 6.22
CA ASP A 139 21.57 -2.90 7.45
C ASP A 139 20.28 -3.66 7.79
N ARG A 140 19.15 -3.11 7.35
CA ARG A 140 17.83 -3.74 7.38
C ARG A 140 16.98 -3.24 6.21
N VAL A 141 16.13 -4.11 5.69
CA VAL A 141 15.09 -3.74 4.71
C VAL A 141 13.73 -4.06 5.32
N VAL A 142 12.78 -3.14 5.22
CA VAL A 142 11.40 -3.33 5.67
C VAL A 142 10.49 -3.46 4.45
N VAL A 143 9.67 -4.51 4.44
CA VAL A 143 8.67 -4.78 3.40
C VAL A 143 7.28 -4.91 4.02
N GLY A 144 6.23 -4.63 3.24
CA GLY A 144 4.83 -4.67 3.69
C GLY A 144 4.19 -6.07 3.66
N SER A 145 4.88 -7.10 3.14
CA SER A 145 4.31 -8.44 2.96
C SER A 145 5.41 -9.51 2.86
N GLU A 146 5.08 -10.76 3.16
CA GLU A 146 5.96 -11.90 2.89
C GLU A 146 6.20 -12.07 1.38
N PHE A 147 5.22 -11.74 0.55
CA PHE A 147 5.41 -11.69 -0.89
C PHE A 147 6.53 -10.71 -1.26
N GLY A 148 6.54 -9.50 -0.69
CA GLY A 148 7.61 -8.52 -0.93
C GLY A 148 8.98 -9.07 -0.56
N ARG A 149 9.10 -9.80 0.55
CA ARG A 149 10.35 -10.48 0.95
C ARG A 149 10.76 -11.57 -0.06
N ARG A 150 9.82 -12.43 -0.45
CA ARG A 150 10.07 -13.47 -1.48
C ARG A 150 10.43 -12.85 -2.83
N GLN A 151 9.78 -11.75 -3.21
CA GLN A 151 10.04 -11.05 -4.46
C GLN A 151 11.48 -10.49 -4.51
N LEU A 152 11.97 -9.90 -3.41
CA LEU A 152 13.38 -9.48 -3.33
C LEU A 152 14.34 -10.65 -3.56
N ALA A 153 14.08 -11.81 -2.97
CA ALA A 153 14.91 -13.00 -3.17
C ALA A 153 14.86 -13.50 -4.62
N SER A 154 13.65 -13.68 -5.18
CA SER A 154 13.46 -14.31 -6.48
C SER A 154 13.83 -13.41 -7.66
N GLU A 155 13.51 -12.11 -7.59
CA GLU A 155 13.71 -11.19 -8.72
C GLU A 155 15.05 -10.44 -8.67
N LEU A 156 15.62 -10.22 -7.48
CA LEU A 156 16.93 -9.57 -7.33
C LEU A 156 18.06 -10.55 -7.00
N GLY A 157 17.75 -11.80 -6.61
CA GLY A 157 18.74 -12.79 -6.21
C GLY A 157 19.50 -12.37 -4.94
N VAL A 158 18.84 -11.71 -4.00
CA VAL A 158 19.46 -11.23 -2.74
C VAL A 158 19.10 -12.12 -1.56
N ARG A 159 19.98 -12.16 -0.55
CA ARG A 159 19.66 -12.78 0.75
C ARG A 159 18.62 -11.92 1.47
N THR A 160 17.76 -12.56 2.24
CA THR A 160 16.64 -11.89 2.94
C THR A 160 16.68 -12.00 4.46
N ASP A 161 17.81 -12.46 5.03
CA ASP A 161 18.00 -12.59 6.50
C ASP A 161 17.86 -11.23 7.23
N HIS A 162 18.17 -10.15 6.52
CA HIS A 162 18.05 -8.78 7.01
C HIS A 162 16.78 -8.08 6.51
N VAL A 163 15.80 -8.81 5.95
CA VAL A 163 14.52 -8.28 5.52
C VAL A 163 13.46 -8.57 6.58
N SER A 164 12.87 -7.53 7.12
CA SER A 164 11.78 -7.61 8.10
C SER A 164 10.44 -7.33 7.42
N VAL A 165 9.44 -8.14 7.72
CA VAL A 165 8.06 -7.91 7.26
C VAL A 165 7.31 -7.15 8.34
N VAL A 166 6.73 -6.02 7.96
CA VAL A 166 5.83 -5.22 8.80
C VAL A 166 4.61 -4.88 7.95
N TYR A 167 3.49 -5.53 8.22
CA TYR A 167 2.23 -5.25 7.50
C TYR A 167 1.82 -3.80 7.66
N TYR A 168 1.25 -3.24 6.59
CA TYR A 168 0.84 -1.84 6.59
C TYR A 168 -0.44 -1.63 7.39
N GLY A 169 -0.54 -0.46 8.03
CA GLY A 169 -1.74 -0.03 8.73
C GLY A 169 -2.84 0.42 7.76
N VAL A 170 -4.08 0.14 8.12
CA VAL A 170 -5.30 0.61 7.46
C VAL A 170 -5.98 1.65 8.34
N ASP A 171 -6.60 2.65 7.72
CA ASP A 171 -7.28 3.73 8.46
C ASP A 171 -8.41 3.15 9.33
N PRO A 172 -8.49 3.50 10.63
CA PRO A 172 -9.56 3.04 11.52
C PRO A 172 -10.97 3.51 11.12
N ALA A 173 -11.10 4.44 10.18
CA ALA A 173 -12.39 4.82 9.60
C ALA A 173 -13.06 3.70 8.78
N PHE A 174 -12.28 2.70 8.31
CA PHE A 174 -12.84 1.53 7.65
C PHE A 174 -13.44 0.58 8.68
N VAL A 175 -14.73 0.77 8.97
CA VAL A 175 -15.50 -0.04 9.90
C VAL A 175 -16.78 -0.52 9.25
N PRO A 176 -17.30 -1.70 9.67
CA PRO A 176 -18.62 -2.16 9.27
C PRO A 176 -19.70 -1.14 9.65
N GLY A 177 -20.76 -1.11 8.88
CA GLY A 177 -21.90 -0.23 9.13
C GLY A 177 -22.92 -0.30 8.01
N PRO A 178 -24.10 0.30 8.20
CA PRO A 178 -25.13 0.31 7.17
C PRO A 178 -24.63 1.08 5.93
N PRO A 179 -25.08 0.69 4.73
CA PRO A 179 -24.78 1.42 3.52
C PRO A 179 -25.38 2.83 3.58
N PRO A 180 -24.63 3.87 3.21
CA PRO A 180 -25.12 5.26 3.21
C PRO A 180 -26.28 5.45 2.25
N SER A 181 -27.43 5.89 2.76
CA SER A 181 -28.65 6.09 1.94
C SER A 181 -28.44 7.03 0.76
N GLU A 182 -27.66 8.10 0.97
CA GLU A 182 -27.31 9.07 -0.08
C GLU A 182 -26.55 8.42 -1.26
N LEU A 183 -25.62 7.50 -0.96
CA LEU A 183 -24.87 6.79 -2.01
C LEU A 183 -25.74 5.72 -2.68
N LEU A 184 -26.64 5.05 -1.92
CA LEU A 184 -27.61 4.12 -2.51
C LEU A 184 -28.51 4.82 -3.51
N ASP A 185 -28.99 6.04 -3.19
CA ASP A 185 -29.83 6.84 -4.09
C ASP A 185 -29.02 7.37 -5.28
N ARG A 186 -27.83 7.92 -5.02
CA ARG A 186 -26.95 8.47 -6.07
C ARG A 186 -26.60 7.46 -7.15
N TYR A 187 -26.39 6.21 -6.77
CA TYR A 187 -25.97 5.14 -7.67
C TYR A 187 -27.10 4.18 -8.05
N HIS A 188 -28.35 4.45 -7.64
CA HIS A 188 -29.52 3.59 -7.89
C HIS A 188 -29.32 2.14 -7.42
N LEU A 189 -28.83 1.96 -6.19
CA LEU A 189 -28.46 0.65 -5.63
C LEU A 189 -29.48 0.09 -4.62
N ARG A 190 -30.56 0.81 -4.31
CA ARG A 190 -31.54 0.33 -3.31
C ARG A 190 -32.17 -0.99 -3.73
N GLY A 191 -32.10 -1.98 -2.82
CA GLY A 191 -32.63 -3.32 -3.05
C GLY A 191 -31.81 -4.20 -4.01
N HIS A 192 -30.62 -3.75 -4.39
CA HIS A 192 -29.74 -4.50 -5.27
C HIS A 192 -28.56 -5.09 -4.50
N PRO A 193 -28.21 -6.38 -4.68
CA PRO A 193 -26.93 -6.93 -4.26
C PRO A 193 -25.78 -6.22 -4.98
N VAL A 194 -24.72 -5.84 -4.25
CA VAL A 194 -23.63 -5.00 -4.77
C VAL A 194 -22.30 -5.72 -4.70
N ALA A 195 -21.67 -5.93 -5.86
CA ALA A 195 -20.24 -6.21 -5.96
C ALA A 195 -19.50 -4.88 -6.15
N LEU A 196 -18.40 -4.67 -5.40
CA LEU A 196 -17.60 -3.46 -5.48
C LEU A 196 -16.18 -3.77 -5.95
N PHE A 197 -15.68 -2.98 -6.88
CA PHE A 197 -14.27 -2.74 -7.11
C PHE A 197 -13.93 -1.30 -6.69
N LEU A 198 -12.86 -1.11 -5.92
CA LEU A 198 -12.36 0.23 -5.58
C LEU A 198 -10.87 0.33 -5.81
N GLY A 199 -10.47 1.26 -6.69
CA GLY A 199 -9.07 1.50 -7.02
C GLY A 199 -8.84 2.24 -8.32
N GLY A 200 -7.60 2.63 -8.60
CA GLY A 200 -7.26 3.30 -9.87
C GLY A 200 -7.49 2.39 -11.08
N LEU A 201 -8.10 2.94 -12.15
CA LEU A 201 -8.39 2.20 -13.39
C LEU A 201 -7.11 2.08 -14.23
N LYS A 202 -6.22 1.17 -13.82
CA LYS A 202 -4.90 0.93 -14.41
C LYS A 202 -4.78 -0.52 -14.91
N PRO A 203 -3.92 -0.82 -15.91
CA PRO A 203 -3.77 -2.17 -16.50
C PRO A 203 -3.54 -3.27 -15.46
N ARG A 204 -2.69 -3.04 -14.47
CA ARG A 204 -2.37 -4.04 -13.43
C ARG A 204 -3.58 -4.48 -12.59
N LYS A 205 -4.69 -3.71 -12.57
CA LYS A 205 -5.92 -4.05 -11.86
C LYS A 205 -6.82 -5.03 -12.61
N ASN A 206 -6.47 -5.33 -13.86
CA ASN A 206 -7.12 -6.36 -14.69
C ASN A 206 -8.64 -6.19 -14.82
N LEU A 207 -9.06 -4.94 -15.10
CA LEU A 207 -10.47 -4.56 -15.08
C LEU A 207 -11.29 -5.11 -16.26
N ARG A 208 -10.64 -5.55 -17.33
CA ARG A 208 -11.34 -6.30 -18.39
C ARG A 208 -11.80 -7.65 -17.86
N LEU A 209 -10.90 -8.39 -17.22
CA LEU A 209 -11.25 -9.65 -16.55
C LEU A 209 -12.37 -9.45 -15.51
N LEU A 210 -12.35 -8.34 -14.77
CA LEU A 210 -13.44 -8.02 -13.83
C LEU A 210 -14.81 -7.95 -14.51
N LEU A 211 -14.89 -7.33 -15.69
CA LEU A 211 -16.13 -7.26 -16.49
C LEU A 211 -16.50 -8.61 -17.10
N ASP A 212 -15.50 -9.37 -17.59
CA ASP A 212 -15.72 -10.70 -18.15
C ASP A 212 -16.22 -11.69 -17.08
N ILE A 213 -15.74 -11.58 -15.83
CA ILE A 213 -16.27 -12.31 -14.66
C ILE A 213 -17.69 -11.85 -14.33
N TRP A 214 -17.95 -10.53 -14.41
CA TRP A 214 -19.25 -9.99 -14.03
C TRP A 214 -20.38 -10.36 -15.00
N ALA A 215 -20.12 -10.52 -16.27
CA ALA A 215 -21.13 -10.80 -17.27
C ALA A 215 -21.94 -12.08 -16.95
N PRO A 216 -21.33 -13.27 -16.69
CA PRO A 216 -22.10 -14.46 -16.30
C PRO A 216 -22.75 -14.35 -14.91
N VAL A 217 -22.22 -13.54 -13.99
CA VAL A 217 -22.86 -13.27 -12.70
C VAL A 217 -24.13 -12.45 -12.90
N ALA A 218 -24.06 -11.36 -13.67
CA ALA A 218 -25.20 -10.50 -13.97
C ALA A 218 -26.31 -11.24 -14.75
N ALA A 219 -25.96 -12.24 -15.56
CA ALA A 219 -26.95 -13.10 -16.25
C ALA A 219 -27.71 -13.99 -15.27
N ARG A 220 -27.06 -14.49 -14.19
CA ARG A 220 -27.67 -15.39 -13.19
C ARG A 220 -28.34 -14.67 -12.03
N VAL A 221 -27.90 -13.44 -11.72
CA VAL A 221 -28.45 -12.56 -10.68
C VAL A 221 -28.77 -11.19 -11.30
N PRO A 222 -29.88 -11.05 -12.05
CA PRO A 222 -30.19 -9.87 -12.84
C PRO A 222 -30.34 -8.57 -12.03
N GLU A 223 -30.69 -8.68 -10.77
CA GLU A 223 -30.80 -7.55 -9.83
C GLU A 223 -29.45 -7.06 -9.31
N ALA A 224 -28.40 -7.88 -9.39
CA ALA A 224 -27.09 -7.48 -8.85
C ALA A 224 -26.46 -6.33 -9.67
N ARG A 225 -25.69 -5.51 -8.98
CA ARG A 225 -24.96 -4.36 -9.56
C ARG A 225 -23.46 -4.49 -9.26
N LEU A 226 -22.65 -4.13 -10.26
CA LEU A 226 -21.22 -3.94 -10.09
C LEU A 226 -20.91 -2.44 -9.98
N VAL A 227 -20.33 -2.03 -8.87
CA VAL A 227 -19.84 -0.66 -8.70
C VAL A 227 -18.33 -0.64 -8.95
N ILE A 228 -17.89 0.14 -9.93
CA ILE A 228 -16.47 0.40 -10.23
C ILE A 228 -16.12 1.79 -9.73
N ALA A 229 -15.53 1.85 -8.55
CA ALA A 229 -15.17 3.09 -7.88
C ALA A 229 -13.70 3.43 -8.13
N GLY A 230 -13.45 4.52 -8.84
CA GLY A 230 -12.12 5.01 -9.14
C GLY A 230 -12.00 5.72 -10.48
N GLY A 231 -10.92 6.46 -10.65
CA GLY A 231 -10.54 7.12 -11.89
C GLY A 231 -9.30 6.48 -12.53
N GLY A 232 -9.10 6.72 -13.81
CA GLY A 232 -7.89 6.28 -14.50
C GLY A 232 -8.03 6.18 -16.02
N PRO A 233 -6.92 5.91 -16.71
CA PRO A 233 -6.87 5.97 -18.18
C PRO A 233 -7.73 4.92 -18.88
N LEU A 234 -8.10 3.83 -18.20
CA LEU A 234 -8.89 2.76 -18.81
C LEU A 234 -10.41 3.04 -18.82
N ARG A 235 -10.89 4.15 -18.24
CA ARG A 235 -12.32 4.45 -18.10
C ARG A 235 -13.11 4.26 -19.41
N ALA A 236 -12.69 4.94 -20.47
CA ALA A 236 -13.41 4.90 -21.75
C ALA A 236 -13.39 3.49 -22.39
N ASP A 237 -12.29 2.75 -22.24
CA ASP A 237 -12.19 1.38 -22.75
C ASP A 237 -13.12 0.43 -21.99
N LEU A 238 -13.24 0.59 -20.68
CA LEU A 238 -14.12 -0.23 -19.85
C LEU A 238 -15.59 0.06 -20.15
N GLU A 239 -15.97 1.32 -20.36
CA GLU A 239 -17.34 1.69 -20.76
C GLU A 239 -17.71 1.10 -22.13
N ARG A 240 -16.76 1.04 -23.08
CA ARG A 240 -16.99 0.32 -24.35
C ARG A 240 -17.18 -1.17 -24.14
N HIS A 241 -16.36 -1.77 -23.27
CA HIS A 241 -16.45 -3.19 -22.97
C HIS A 241 -17.77 -3.56 -22.27
N VAL A 242 -18.27 -2.71 -21.35
CA VAL A 242 -19.60 -2.84 -20.75
C VAL A 242 -20.70 -2.92 -21.83
N ARG A 243 -20.67 -2.02 -22.83
CA ARG A 243 -21.65 -2.06 -23.96
C ARG A 243 -21.52 -3.32 -24.81
N GLN A 244 -20.28 -3.77 -25.08
CA GLN A 244 -20.05 -5.00 -25.85
C GLN A 244 -20.58 -6.27 -25.13
N LEU A 245 -20.59 -6.24 -23.79
CA LEU A 245 -21.09 -7.34 -22.97
C LEU A 245 -22.59 -7.21 -22.61
N GLY A 246 -23.27 -6.13 -23.05
CA GLY A 246 -24.67 -5.89 -22.72
C GLY A 246 -24.94 -5.64 -21.24
N LEU A 247 -23.97 -5.01 -20.55
CA LEU A 247 -24.01 -4.77 -19.10
C LEU A 247 -24.45 -3.35 -18.72
N GLU A 248 -25.01 -2.58 -19.65
CA GLU A 248 -25.58 -1.26 -19.39
C GLU A 248 -26.66 -1.36 -18.30
N GLY A 249 -26.63 -0.40 -17.35
CA GLY A 249 -27.51 -0.39 -16.20
C GLY A 249 -27.16 -1.41 -15.11
N ARG A 250 -26.22 -2.33 -15.37
CA ARG A 250 -25.73 -3.31 -14.37
C ARG A 250 -24.35 -3.00 -13.84
N VAL A 251 -23.63 -2.07 -14.47
CA VAL A 251 -22.32 -1.57 -14.04
C VAL A 251 -22.41 -0.08 -13.79
N VAL A 252 -22.02 0.34 -12.61
CA VAL A 252 -22.00 1.75 -12.19
C VAL A 252 -20.54 2.20 -12.05
N PHE A 253 -20.19 3.25 -12.77
CA PHE A 253 -18.87 3.89 -12.62
C PHE A 253 -19.01 5.16 -11.78
N THR A 254 -18.43 5.22 -10.60
CA THR A 254 -18.54 6.39 -9.72
C THR A 254 -17.58 7.53 -10.10
N GLY A 255 -16.52 7.24 -10.86
CA GLY A 255 -15.39 8.14 -11.02
C GLY A 255 -14.45 8.09 -9.83
N TYR A 256 -13.59 9.10 -9.71
CA TYR A 256 -12.65 9.20 -8.58
C TYR A 256 -13.39 9.32 -7.25
N VAL A 257 -12.95 8.53 -6.27
CA VAL A 257 -13.46 8.56 -4.89
C VAL A 257 -12.39 9.18 -3.99
N PRO A 258 -12.68 10.31 -3.33
CA PRO A 258 -11.79 10.90 -2.33
C PRO A 258 -11.49 9.92 -1.17
N GLU A 259 -10.32 10.05 -0.55
CA GLU A 259 -9.90 9.18 0.55
C GLU A 259 -10.94 9.14 1.69
N ALA A 260 -11.47 10.30 2.07
CA ALA A 260 -12.48 10.44 3.12
C ALA A 260 -13.82 9.73 2.81
N GLU A 261 -14.12 9.47 1.53
CA GLU A 261 -15.36 8.83 1.12
C GLU A 261 -15.22 7.32 0.88
N LYS A 262 -14.01 6.78 0.86
CA LYS A 262 -13.77 5.34 0.58
C LYS A 262 -14.50 4.43 1.57
N ALA A 263 -14.43 4.73 2.86
CA ALA A 263 -15.09 3.92 3.89
C ALA A 263 -16.61 3.82 3.65
N ALA A 264 -17.24 4.92 3.21
CA ALA A 264 -18.64 4.95 2.83
C ALA A 264 -18.93 4.06 1.61
N HIS A 265 -18.03 4.06 0.61
CA HIS A 265 -18.17 3.21 -0.57
C HIS A 265 -18.01 1.72 -0.26
N PHE A 266 -17.09 1.32 0.63
CA PHE A 266 -16.99 -0.08 1.05
C PHE A 266 -18.26 -0.58 1.72
N ARG A 267 -18.96 0.25 2.48
CA ARG A 267 -20.25 -0.11 3.12
C ARG A 267 -21.40 -0.32 2.15
N LEU A 268 -21.25 0.05 0.85
CA LEU A 268 -22.23 -0.30 -0.20
C LEU A 268 -22.15 -1.78 -0.57
N ALA A 269 -21.02 -2.45 -0.31
CA ALA A 269 -20.69 -3.72 -0.92
C ALA A 269 -21.18 -4.92 -0.11
N ASP A 270 -21.84 -5.85 -0.77
CA ASP A 270 -22.06 -7.21 -0.31
C ASP A 270 -20.82 -8.10 -0.50
N VAL A 271 -20.01 -7.78 -1.53
CA VAL A 271 -18.76 -8.48 -1.83
C VAL A 271 -17.78 -7.53 -2.52
N PHE A 272 -16.51 -7.63 -2.16
CA PHE A 272 -15.42 -6.90 -2.83
C PHE A 272 -14.75 -7.78 -3.88
N LEU A 273 -14.81 -7.39 -5.16
CA LEU A 273 -14.22 -8.13 -6.29
C LEU A 273 -12.92 -7.47 -6.76
N PHE A 274 -11.81 -8.22 -6.71
CA PHE A 274 -10.49 -7.66 -6.97
C PHE A 274 -9.56 -8.59 -7.76
N PRO A 275 -9.73 -8.75 -9.09
CA PRO A 275 -8.95 -9.68 -9.92
C PRO A 275 -7.60 -9.11 -10.37
N SER A 276 -6.93 -8.30 -9.54
CA SER A 276 -5.67 -7.62 -9.87
C SER A 276 -4.58 -8.61 -10.32
N ALA A 277 -3.80 -8.24 -11.34
CA ALA A 277 -2.71 -9.07 -11.84
C ALA A 277 -1.48 -9.08 -10.91
N MET A 278 -1.31 -8.05 -10.08
CA MET A 278 -0.19 -7.94 -9.13
C MET A 278 -0.48 -6.91 -8.05
N GLU A 279 -0.22 -7.29 -6.79
CA GLU A 279 -0.25 -6.38 -5.64
C GLU A 279 0.96 -6.57 -4.73
N GLY A 280 1.62 -5.48 -4.36
CA GLY A 280 2.70 -5.50 -3.38
C GLY A 280 2.20 -5.67 -1.94
N PHE A 281 1.05 -5.04 -1.61
CA PHE A 281 0.34 -5.20 -0.35
C PHE A 281 -1.16 -5.45 -0.55
N GLY A 282 -1.85 -4.64 -1.37
CA GLY A 282 -3.29 -4.77 -1.61
C GLY A 282 -4.13 -3.94 -0.63
N PHE A 283 -3.84 -2.64 -0.51
CA PHE A 283 -4.57 -1.74 0.39
C PHE A 283 -6.08 -1.86 0.26
N SER A 284 -6.63 -1.83 -0.96
CA SER A 284 -8.09 -1.92 -1.15
C SER A 284 -8.70 -3.22 -0.63
N VAL A 285 -7.95 -4.33 -0.65
CA VAL A 285 -8.37 -5.60 -0.04
C VAL A 285 -8.37 -5.49 1.48
N ALA A 286 -7.31 -4.95 2.07
CA ALA A 286 -7.21 -4.74 3.51
C ALA A 286 -8.28 -3.74 4.02
N GLU A 287 -8.59 -2.69 3.25
CA GLU A 287 -9.65 -1.71 3.52
C GLU A 287 -11.04 -2.38 3.47
N ALA A 288 -11.31 -3.20 2.44
CA ALA A 288 -12.56 -3.98 2.33
C ALA A 288 -12.74 -4.91 3.54
N MET A 289 -11.70 -5.67 3.90
CA MET A 289 -11.70 -6.55 5.06
C MET A 289 -11.94 -5.77 6.36
N SER A 290 -11.30 -4.61 6.52
CA SER A 290 -11.51 -3.73 7.67
C SER A 290 -12.94 -3.19 7.76
N ALA A 291 -13.58 -2.95 6.61
CA ALA A 291 -14.99 -2.58 6.53
C ALA A 291 -15.96 -3.76 6.73
N GLY A 292 -15.45 -4.98 6.98
CA GLY A 292 -16.27 -6.18 7.17
C GLY A 292 -16.88 -6.71 5.86
N VAL A 293 -16.28 -6.42 4.73
CA VAL A 293 -16.75 -6.89 3.42
C VAL A 293 -16.00 -8.15 3.01
N PRO A 294 -16.69 -9.26 2.71
CA PRO A 294 -16.06 -10.47 2.20
C PRO A 294 -15.42 -10.22 0.84
N VAL A 295 -14.28 -10.87 0.58
CA VAL A 295 -13.43 -10.60 -0.58
C VAL A 295 -13.44 -11.76 -1.55
N VAL A 296 -13.57 -11.49 -2.84
CA VAL A 296 -13.23 -12.42 -3.94
C VAL A 296 -12.11 -11.75 -4.75
N ALA A 297 -10.91 -12.27 -4.65
CA ALA A 297 -9.73 -11.63 -5.23
C ALA A 297 -8.81 -12.63 -5.94
N SER A 298 -7.85 -12.11 -6.71
CA SER A 298 -6.84 -12.94 -7.35
C SER A 298 -5.86 -13.53 -6.33
N ASP A 299 -5.24 -14.65 -6.69
CA ASP A 299 -4.16 -15.30 -5.95
C ASP A 299 -2.78 -14.66 -6.25
N ARG A 300 -2.73 -13.43 -6.72
CA ARG A 300 -1.50 -12.75 -7.17
C ARG A 300 -0.91 -11.81 -6.12
N GLY A 301 0.41 -11.82 -6.06
CA GLY A 301 1.16 -10.93 -5.15
C GLY A 301 0.94 -11.29 -3.68
N SER A 302 0.63 -10.28 -2.88
CA SER A 302 0.40 -10.41 -1.44
C SER A 302 -1.03 -10.81 -1.07
N ILE A 303 -1.97 -10.89 -2.01
CA ILE A 303 -3.39 -11.13 -1.73
C ILE A 303 -3.63 -12.41 -0.91
N PRO A 304 -2.97 -13.57 -1.22
CA PRO A 304 -3.14 -14.80 -0.43
C PRO A 304 -2.67 -14.68 1.02
N GLU A 305 -1.87 -13.67 1.35
CA GLU A 305 -1.46 -13.41 2.74
C GLU A 305 -2.54 -12.64 3.52
N LEU A 306 -3.32 -11.82 2.82
CA LEU A 306 -4.37 -11.00 3.41
C LEU A 306 -5.65 -11.82 3.62
N VAL A 307 -6.13 -12.46 2.57
CA VAL A 307 -7.41 -13.20 2.56
C VAL A 307 -7.21 -14.63 3.06
N ALA A 308 -7.95 -15.03 4.08
CA ALA A 308 -8.03 -16.43 4.51
C ALA A 308 -9.07 -17.16 3.65
N GLU A 309 -8.57 -18.06 2.76
CA GLU A 309 -9.40 -18.83 1.83
C GLU A 309 -10.51 -19.58 2.54
N GLY A 310 -11.75 -19.41 2.07
CA GLY A 310 -12.94 -20.06 2.61
C GLY A 310 -13.36 -19.58 4.01
N GLN A 311 -12.76 -18.50 4.53
CA GLN A 311 -13.09 -17.94 5.85
C GLN A 311 -13.40 -16.44 5.77
N SER A 312 -12.49 -15.62 5.26
CA SER A 312 -12.68 -14.18 5.11
C SER A 312 -12.92 -13.75 3.66
N GLY A 313 -12.95 -14.69 2.75
CA GLY A 313 -13.09 -14.49 1.32
C GLY A 313 -12.58 -15.68 0.53
N PHE A 314 -12.39 -15.46 -0.77
CA PHE A 314 -11.86 -16.44 -1.70
C PHE A 314 -10.73 -15.84 -2.53
N VAL A 315 -9.69 -16.66 -2.76
CA VAL A 315 -8.58 -16.34 -3.67
C VAL A 315 -8.64 -17.24 -4.90
N CYS A 316 -8.66 -16.63 -6.08
CA CYS A 316 -8.90 -17.33 -7.34
C CYS A 316 -7.76 -17.05 -8.34
N ASP A 317 -7.39 -18.04 -9.14
CA ASP A 317 -6.46 -17.86 -10.24
C ASP A 317 -7.13 -17.04 -11.37
N PRO A 318 -6.57 -15.88 -11.77
CA PRO A 318 -7.07 -15.10 -12.90
C PRO A 318 -7.12 -15.86 -14.25
N ALA A 319 -6.37 -16.95 -14.37
CA ALA A 319 -6.45 -17.84 -15.55
C ALA A 319 -7.70 -18.72 -15.55
N VAL A 320 -8.45 -18.79 -14.44
CA VAL A 320 -9.66 -19.60 -14.28
C VAL A 320 -10.84 -18.70 -13.85
N PRO A 321 -11.37 -17.83 -14.74
CA PRO A 321 -12.42 -16.84 -14.41
C PRO A 321 -13.67 -17.46 -13.78
N ASP A 322 -14.04 -18.67 -14.17
CA ASP A 322 -15.21 -19.38 -13.67
C ASP A 322 -15.18 -19.57 -12.15
N ARG A 323 -14.00 -19.67 -11.54
CA ARG A 323 -13.87 -19.73 -10.09
C ARG A 323 -14.34 -18.44 -9.41
N PHE A 324 -14.01 -17.29 -9.98
CA PHE A 324 -14.54 -16.02 -9.48
C PHE A 324 -16.06 -15.99 -9.58
N VAL A 325 -16.61 -16.42 -10.72
CA VAL A 325 -18.07 -16.48 -10.92
C VAL A 325 -18.74 -17.36 -9.88
N GLU A 326 -18.27 -18.58 -9.66
CA GLU A 326 -18.79 -19.50 -8.64
C GLU A 326 -18.79 -18.85 -7.23
N ARG A 327 -17.67 -18.21 -6.84
CA ARG A 327 -17.50 -17.60 -5.53
C ARG A 327 -18.36 -16.36 -5.35
N LEU A 328 -18.51 -15.55 -6.39
CA LEU A 328 -19.42 -14.40 -6.39
C LEU A 328 -20.89 -14.83 -6.25
N LEU A 329 -21.32 -15.81 -7.01
CA LEU A 329 -22.69 -16.34 -6.95
C LEU A 329 -22.99 -16.93 -5.56
N LEU A 330 -22.03 -17.66 -4.97
CA LEU A 330 -22.16 -18.18 -3.62
C LEU A 330 -22.37 -17.07 -2.59
N LEU A 331 -21.53 -16.02 -2.62
CA LEU A 331 -21.64 -14.91 -1.67
C LEU A 331 -22.86 -14.02 -1.94
N LEU A 332 -23.20 -13.74 -3.19
CA LEU A 332 -24.38 -12.93 -3.53
C LEU A 332 -25.69 -13.65 -3.17
N GLY A 333 -25.72 -15.00 -3.25
CA GLY A 333 -26.90 -15.81 -2.96
C GLY A 333 -27.12 -16.13 -1.46
N ASP A 334 -26.11 -15.97 -0.62
CA ASP A 334 -26.19 -16.37 0.80
C ASP A 334 -25.78 -15.22 1.75
N ALA A 335 -26.79 -14.55 2.33
CA ALA A 335 -26.58 -13.43 3.24
C ALA A 335 -25.89 -13.85 4.55
N ALA A 336 -26.21 -15.02 5.08
CA ALA A 336 -25.59 -15.53 6.31
C ALA A 336 -24.11 -15.83 6.11
N LEU A 337 -23.76 -16.37 4.92
CA LEU A 337 -22.37 -16.61 4.55
C LEU A 337 -21.62 -15.28 4.38
N ARG A 338 -22.23 -14.26 3.77
CA ARG A 338 -21.62 -12.90 3.68
C ARG A 338 -21.31 -12.32 5.04
N GLU A 339 -22.27 -12.39 5.96
CA GLU A 339 -22.10 -11.90 7.34
C GLU A 339 -20.97 -12.65 8.06
N LYS A 340 -20.96 -13.98 7.99
CA LYS A 340 -19.91 -14.81 8.57
C LYS A 340 -18.52 -14.47 8.01
N PHE A 341 -18.39 -14.34 6.68
CA PHE A 341 -17.12 -14.02 6.05
C PHE A 341 -16.68 -12.59 6.30
N GLY A 342 -17.64 -11.66 6.33
CA GLY A 342 -17.38 -10.25 6.66
C GLY A 342 -16.85 -10.08 8.09
N ALA A 343 -17.45 -10.78 9.07
CA ALA A 343 -16.99 -10.80 10.45
C ALA A 343 -15.57 -11.37 10.56
N ALA A 344 -15.29 -12.49 9.89
CA ALA A 344 -13.96 -13.10 9.87
C ALA A 344 -12.92 -12.22 9.14
N ALA A 345 -13.32 -11.51 8.07
CA ALA A 345 -12.49 -10.54 7.37
C ALA A 345 -12.10 -9.38 8.29
N ARG A 346 -13.07 -8.84 9.03
CA ARG A 346 -12.86 -7.77 10.03
C ARG A 346 -11.91 -8.21 11.13
N GLU A 347 -12.17 -9.36 11.76
CA GLU A 347 -11.32 -9.91 12.82
C GLU A 347 -9.86 -10.08 12.34
N ARG A 348 -9.69 -10.61 11.13
CA ARG A 348 -8.36 -10.78 10.54
C ARG A 348 -7.69 -9.44 10.27
N ALA A 349 -8.42 -8.45 9.75
CA ALA A 349 -7.90 -7.10 9.52
C ALA A 349 -7.48 -6.42 10.82
N ASP A 350 -8.28 -6.52 11.88
CA ASP A 350 -7.96 -5.99 13.20
C ASP A 350 -6.71 -6.63 13.81
N ARG A 351 -6.44 -7.88 13.49
CA ARG A 351 -5.21 -8.55 13.94
C ARG A 351 -3.98 -8.13 13.15
N LEU A 352 -4.09 -7.94 11.82
CA LEU A 352 -2.95 -7.80 10.92
C LEU A 352 -2.65 -6.37 10.48
N PHE A 353 -3.68 -5.50 10.35
CA PHE A 353 -3.56 -4.24 9.64
C PHE A 353 -3.82 -3.01 10.53
N ARG A 354 -3.72 -3.15 11.84
CA ARG A 354 -3.81 -1.99 12.73
C ARG A 354 -2.57 -1.13 12.65
N TRP A 355 -2.77 0.19 12.63
CA TRP A 355 -1.68 1.14 12.64
C TRP A 355 -0.77 0.99 13.87
N GLU A 356 -1.33 0.66 15.03
CA GLU A 356 -0.55 0.45 16.25
C GLU A 356 0.46 -0.70 16.08
N ALA A 357 0.03 -1.81 15.47
CA ALA A 357 0.91 -2.95 15.19
C ALA A 357 1.99 -2.59 14.15
N CYS A 358 1.62 -1.82 13.11
CA CYS A 358 2.55 -1.34 12.09
C CYS A 358 3.62 -0.40 12.69
N VAL A 359 3.21 0.57 13.50
CA VAL A 359 4.10 1.53 14.17
C VAL A 359 5.03 0.82 15.15
N GLU A 360 4.50 -0.05 16.00
CA GLU A 360 5.29 -0.79 16.98
C GLU A 360 6.27 -1.76 16.30
N GLY A 361 5.81 -2.49 15.27
CA GLY A 361 6.68 -3.34 14.45
C GLY A 361 7.82 -2.55 13.80
N THR A 362 7.52 -1.37 13.25
CA THR A 362 8.53 -0.49 12.66
C THR A 362 9.52 0.03 13.71
N ARG A 363 9.03 0.49 14.87
CA ARG A 363 9.88 0.97 15.97
C ARG A 363 10.80 -0.13 16.48
N ARG A 364 10.28 -1.35 16.65
CA ARG A 364 11.07 -2.52 17.07
C ARG A 364 12.18 -2.81 16.07
N VAL A 365 11.87 -2.87 14.77
CA VAL A 365 12.87 -3.09 13.72
C VAL A 365 13.96 -2.02 13.75
N TYR A 366 13.61 -0.75 13.96
CA TYR A 366 14.59 0.32 14.05
C TYR A 366 15.46 0.19 15.30
N ALA A 367 14.86 -0.06 16.46
CA ALA A 367 15.60 -0.23 17.73
C ALA A 367 16.58 -1.41 17.66
N GLU A 368 16.13 -2.57 17.20
CA GLU A 368 16.97 -3.76 17.01
C GLU A 368 18.14 -3.50 16.05
N THR A 369 17.86 -2.74 14.96
CA THR A 369 18.90 -2.41 13.98
C THR A 369 19.94 -1.46 14.56
N ILE A 370 19.54 -0.45 15.31
CA ILE A 370 20.44 0.48 16.01
C ILE A 370 21.30 -0.27 17.04
N GLU A 371 20.68 -1.14 17.82
CA GLU A 371 21.39 -1.92 18.83
C GLU A 371 22.42 -2.88 18.20
N ALA A 372 22.02 -3.61 17.17
CA ALA A 372 22.91 -4.50 16.44
C ALA A 372 24.09 -3.74 15.80
N TRP A 373 23.83 -2.53 15.29
CA TRP A 373 24.89 -1.66 14.77
C TRP A 373 25.87 -1.23 15.84
N ARG A 374 25.40 -0.75 16.99
CA ARG A 374 26.23 -0.33 18.12
C ARG A 374 27.10 -1.48 18.65
N ARG A 375 26.53 -2.68 18.78
CA ARG A 375 27.28 -3.89 19.18
C ARG A 375 28.40 -4.25 18.19
N ARG A 376 28.17 -4.10 16.89
CA ARG A 376 29.21 -4.33 15.86
C ARG A 376 30.33 -3.30 15.92
N GLY A 377 30.00 -2.04 16.17
CA GLY A 377 30.98 -0.97 16.36
C GLY A 377 31.89 -1.20 17.57
N ALA A 378 31.32 -1.57 18.71
CA ALA A 378 32.06 -1.88 19.93
C ALA A 378 33.09 -3.02 19.72
N ARG A 379 32.71 -4.11 19.01
CA ARG A 379 33.60 -5.25 18.70
C ARG A 379 34.73 -4.93 17.71
N ARG A 380 34.69 -3.83 16.98
CA ARG A 380 35.73 -3.39 16.04
C ARG A 380 36.74 -2.46 16.70
N SER A 381 36.43 -1.97 17.90
CA SER A 381 37.26 -1.05 18.70
C SER A 381 38.04 -1.76 19.81
N THR A 382 37.77 -3.05 20.03
CA THR A 382 38.53 -4.01 20.86
C THR A 382 39.39 -4.91 19.98
#